data_39928fc566ece58454dfbb20ae88210e
#
_entry.id   39928fc566ece58454dfbb20ae88210e
#
_cell.length_a   1.000
_cell.length_b   1.000
_cell.length_c   1.000
_cell.angle_alpha   90.00
_cell.angle_beta   90.00
_cell.angle_gamma   90.00
#
_symmetry.space_group_name_H-M   'P 1'
#
loop_
_entity.id
_entity.type
_entity.pdbx_description
1 polymer ?
#
loop_
_entity_poly.entity_id
_entity_poly.type
_entity_poly.pdbx_seq_one_letter_code
_entity_poly.pdbx_strand_id
1 'polypeptide(L)'
;MNAIIKKTFRRNNALTKLRSFLDANEPGLVRVLYRLWDSQKKEITYKEIRAAILSGDLDADYIEQWQEEYAAFVMEYLYPEWVKAMDEAAAEFKTRYKGYIFNPMADSIAEWTRNRAAAFITEVTDTQMEGLRAVINRAVQLDGLGADNLAHVIRPMVGLTRDQSLANMRYYENAIESGMKEVRAQEQAIKYAERQHRYR
;
A
#
# COMPACT_ATOMS: atom_id res chain seq x y z
N MET A 1 -35.74 9.37 -33.49
CA MET A 1 -34.71 10.23 -32.87
C MET A 1 -34.70 10.25 -31.33
N ASN A 2 -35.82 9.86 -30.63
CA ASN A 2 -35.95 10.01 -29.18
C ASN A 2 -35.33 8.91 -28.28
N ALA A 3 -35.07 7.71 -28.79
CA ALA A 3 -34.59 6.59 -27.96
C ALA A 3 -33.05 6.69 -27.66
N ILE A 4 -32.27 7.19 -28.61
CA ILE A 4 -30.82 7.35 -28.46
C ILE A 4 -30.49 8.45 -27.44
N ILE A 5 -31.24 9.58 -27.50
CA ILE A 5 -31.05 10.70 -26.57
C ILE A 5 -31.38 10.28 -25.12
N LYS A 6 -32.48 9.53 -24.91
CA LYS A 6 -32.80 9.02 -23.56
C LYS A 6 -31.77 8.06 -23.00
N LYS A 7 -31.14 7.22 -23.84
CA LYS A 7 -30.11 6.29 -23.42
C LYS A 7 -28.81 6.98 -23.02
N THR A 8 -28.44 8.05 -23.74
CA THR A 8 -27.26 8.87 -23.44
C THR A 8 -27.42 9.67 -22.14
N PHE A 9 -28.60 10.26 -21.92
CA PHE A 9 -28.89 10.99 -20.66
C PHE A 9 -28.90 10.07 -19.42
N ARG A 10 -29.44 8.86 -19.53
CA ARG A 10 -29.41 7.88 -18.43
C ARG A 10 -27.98 7.40 -18.12
N ARG A 11 -27.14 7.24 -19.14
CA ARG A 11 -25.73 6.83 -18.98
C ARG A 11 -24.91 7.92 -18.32
N ASN A 12 -25.07 9.19 -18.69
CA ASN A 12 -24.39 10.29 -18.05
C ASN A 12 -24.79 10.48 -16.59
N ASN A 13 -26.08 10.28 -16.25
CA ASN A 13 -26.54 10.35 -14.86
C ASN A 13 -25.96 9.22 -14.00
N ALA A 14 -25.85 7.99 -14.52
CA ALA A 14 -25.24 6.88 -13.80
C ALA A 14 -23.74 7.12 -13.54
N LEU A 15 -23.00 7.64 -14.53
CA LEU A 15 -21.58 7.98 -14.37
C LEU A 15 -21.36 9.14 -13.39
N THR A 16 -22.22 10.17 -13.43
CA THR A 16 -22.16 11.29 -12.48
C THR A 16 -22.41 10.80 -11.05
N LYS A 17 -23.38 9.91 -10.85
CA LYS A 17 -23.68 9.34 -9.54
C LYS A 17 -22.57 8.44 -9.02
N LEU A 18 -21.98 7.59 -9.90
CA LEU A 18 -20.82 6.79 -9.56
C LEU A 18 -19.63 7.67 -9.14
N ARG A 19 -19.36 8.74 -9.88
CA ARG A 19 -18.30 9.69 -9.53
C ARG A 19 -18.55 10.35 -8.17
N SER A 20 -19.77 10.85 -7.94
CA SER A 20 -20.12 11.44 -6.63
C SER A 20 -20.01 10.44 -5.48
N PHE A 21 -20.34 9.17 -5.72
CA PHE A 21 -20.17 8.11 -4.74
C PHE A 21 -18.67 7.85 -4.44
N LEU A 22 -17.83 7.76 -5.48
CA LEU A 22 -16.39 7.59 -5.32
C LEU A 22 -15.78 8.79 -4.60
N ASP A 23 -16.10 10.01 -5.03
CA ASP A 23 -15.61 11.26 -4.43
C ASP A 23 -15.99 11.38 -2.94
N ALA A 24 -17.13 10.84 -2.53
CA ALA A 24 -17.60 10.83 -1.14
C ALA A 24 -16.87 9.82 -0.26
N ASN A 25 -16.53 8.63 -0.81
CA ASN A 25 -15.93 7.52 -0.05
C ASN A 25 -14.40 7.50 -0.13
N GLU A 26 -13.80 7.98 -1.21
CA GLU A 26 -12.36 7.99 -1.43
C GLU A 26 -11.56 8.66 -0.27
N PRO A 27 -11.93 9.84 0.26
CA PRO A 27 -11.16 10.48 1.33
C PRO A 27 -11.08 9.66 2.62
N GLY A 28 -12.09 8.84 2.92
CA GLY A 28 -12.10 7.92 4.06
C GLY A 28 -11.08 6.79 3.86
N LEU A 29 -11.18 6.11 2.73
CA LEU A 29 -10.31 4.99 2.36
C LEU A 29 -8.85 5.43 2.23
N VAL A 30 -8.60 6.57 1.59
CA VAL A 30 -7.23 7.14 1.44
C VAL A 30 -6.62 7.41 2.81
N ARG A 31 -7.36 7.98 3.77
CA ARG A 31 -6.85 8.21 5.14
C ARG A 31 -6.49 6.92 5.86
N VAL A 32 -7.29 5.88 5.72
CA VAL A 32 -7.00 4.56 6.31
C VAL A 32 -5.75 3.95 5.69
N LEU A 33 -5.65 3.95 4.36
CA LEU A 33 -4.47 3.45 3.65
C LEU A 33 -3.20 4.23 4.04
N TYR A 34 -3.31 5.57 4.17
CA TYR A 34 -2.17 6.38 4.59
C TYR A 34 -1.70 6.05 6.01
N ARG A 35 -2.63 5.85 6.96
CA ARG A 35 -2.30 5.41 8.33
C ARG A 35 -1.63 4.04 8.33
N LEU A 36 -2.12 3.14 7.52
CA LEU A 36 -1.57 1.80 7.37
C LEU A 36 -0.11 1.85 6.88
N TRP A 37 0.17 2.64 5.85
CA TRP A 37 1.55 2.81 5.35
C TRP A 37 2.47 3.52 6.35
N ASP A 38 1.94 4.46 7.12
CA ASP A 38 2.72 5.15 8.16
C ASP A 38 3.02 4.23 9.35
N SER A 39 2.10 3.34 9.75
CA SER A 39 2.38 2.32 10.76
C SER A 39 3.45 1.34 10.29
N GLN A 40 3.33 0.79 9.09
CA GLN A 40 4.30 -0.15 8.54
C GLN A 40 5.73 0.40 8.49
N LYS A 41 5.90 1.69 8.17
CA LYS A 41 7.22 2.33 8.21
C LYS A 41 7.83 2.40 9.61
N LYS A 42 7.00 2.41 10.65
CA LYS A 42 7.46 2.52 12.04
C LYS A 42 7.85 1.18 12.64
N GLU A 43 7.25 0.10 12.16
CA GLU A 43 7.45 -1.25 12.68
C GLU A 43 8.81 -1.83 12.31
N ILE A 44 9.28 -1.64 11.07
CA ILE A 44 10.64 -2.05 10.71
C ILE A 44 11.67 -1.07 11.28
N THR A 45 12.44 -1.55 12.25
CA THR A 45 13.49 -0.77 12.88
C THR A 45 14.80 -0.82 12.07
N TYR A 46 15.68 0.16 12.32
CA TYR A 46 17.06 0.14 11.77
C TYR A 46 17.83 -1.12 12.14
N LYS A 47 17.57 -1.65 13.37
CA LYS A 47 18.24 -2.83 13.88
C LYS A 47 17.90 -4.07 13.03
N GLU A 48 16.63 -4.23 12.66
CA GLU A 48 16.15 -5.36 11.86
C GLU A 48 16.66 -5.29 10.42
N ILE A 49 16.62 -4.10 9.80
CA ILE A 49 17.18 -3.92 8.46
C ILE A 49 18.69 -4.15 8.48
N ARG A 50 19.40 -3.66 9.48
CA ARG A 50 20.82 -3.90 9.65
C ARG A 50 21.13 -5.40 9.81
N ALA A 51 20.38 -6.10 10.64
CA ALA A 51 20.52 -7.54 10.82
C ALA A 51 20.29 -8.28 9.48
N ALA A 52 19.25 -7.91 8.73
CA ALA A 52 18.95 -8.48 7.42
C ALA A 52 20.09 -8.23 6.39
N ILE A 53 20.70 -7.05 6.40
CA ILE A 53 21.86 -6.76 5.54
C ILE A 53 23.05 -7.66 5.91
N LEU A 54 23.29 -7.88 7.20
CA LEU A 54 24.40 -8.70 7.69
C LEU A 54 24.19 -10.21 7.46
N SER A 55 22.95 -10.68 7.53
CA SER A 55 22.57 -12.09 7.28
C SER A 55 22.35 -12.39 5.80
N GLY A 56 22.02 -11.37 5.01
CA GLY A 56 21.64 -11.49 3.60
C GLY A 56 20.16 -11.74 3.35
N ASP A 57 19.34 -11.89 4.40
CA ASP A 57 17.88 -12.08 4.29
C ASP A 57 17.16 -11.52 5.51
N LEU A 58 15.84 -11.31 5.37
CA LEU A 58 14.95 -10.95 6.45
C LEU A 58 14.61 -12.18 7.29
N ASP A 59 14.54 -11.99 8.60
CA ASP A 59 14.11 -13.01 9.55
C ASP A 59 12.67 -13.47 9.25
N ALA A 60 12.45 -14.80 9.23
CA ALA A 60 11.16 -15.38 8.87
C ALA A 60 10.08 -15.07 9.93
N ASP A 61 10.43 -15.14 11.21
CA ASP A 61 9.51 -14.86 12.32
C ASP A 61 9.09 -13.40 12.30
N TYR A 62 10.01 -12.51 11.91
CA TYR A 62 9.72 -11.09 11.75
C TYR A 62 8.74 -10.84 10.58
N ILE A 63 8.90 -11.55 9.46
CA ILE A 63 7.97 -11.43 8.31
C ILE A 63 6.58 -11.89 8.71
N GLU A 64 6.46 -13.00 9.44
CA GLU A 64 5.18 -13.56 9.90
C GLU A 64 4.47 -12.57 10.84
N GLN A 65 5.17 -12.05 11.86
CA GLN A 65 4.63 -11.04 12.77
C GLN A 65 4.14 -9.80 12.01
N TRP A 66 4.91 -9.32 11.07
CA TRP A 66 4.55 -8.14 10.26
C TRP A 66 3.29 -8.38 9.40
N GLN A 67 3.14 -9.59 8.84
CA GLN A 67 1.93 -9.97 8.11
C GLN A 67 0.71 -10.04 9.02
N GLU A 68 0.84 -10.57 10.21
CA GLU A 68 -0.23 -10.63 11.21
C GLU A 68 -0.68 -9.24 11.66
N GLU A 69 0.26 -8.35 11.98
CA GLU A 69 -0.03 -6.97 12.36
C GLU A 69 -0.72 -6.19 11.23
N TYR A 70 -0.28 -6.40 9.99
CA TYR A 70 -0.93 -5.83 8.82
C TYR A 70 -2.35 -6.35 8.64
N ALA A 71 -2.55 -7.65 8.78
CA ALA A 71 -3.86 -8.28 8.69
C ALA A 71 -4.81 -7.74 9.77
N ALA A 72 -4.35 -7.62 11.01
CA ALA A 72 -5.12 -7.05 12.10
C ALA A 72 -5.55 -5.60 11.79
N PHE A 73 -4.62 -4.78 11.29
CA PHE A 73 -4.93 -3.40 10.90
C PHE A 73 -5.97 -3.32 9.78
N VAL A 74 -5.86 -4.13 8.73
CA VAL A 74 -6.83 -4.16 7.62
C VAL A 74 -8.21 -4.53 8.14
N MET A 75 -8.31 -5.53 9.02
CA MET A 75 -9.58 -5.96 9.59
C MET A 75 -10.19 -4.91 10.54
N GLU A 76 -9.38 -4.20 11.30
CA GLU A 76 -9.85 -3.19 12.24
C GLU A 76 -10.28 -1.88 11.56
N TYR A 77 -9.53 -1.42 10.56
CA TYR A 77 -9.72 -0.08 10.00
C TYR A 77 -10.26 -0.07 8.58
N LEU A 78 -9.79 -0.95 7.68
CA LEU A 78 -10.17 -0.93 6.28
C LEU A 78 -11.47 -1.72 6.02
N TYR A 79 -11.63 -2.86 6.67
CA TYR A 79 -12.82 -3.68 6.51
C TYR A 79 -14.13 -2.95 6.85
N PRO A 80 -14.26 -2.18 7.96
CA PRO A 80 -15.46 -1.40 8.25
C PRO A 80 -15.78 -0.34 7.19
N GLU A 81 -14.78 0.31 6.63
CA GLU A 81 -14.99 1.29 5.55
C GLU A 81 -15.50 0.63 4.26
N TRP A 82 -15.05 -0.58 3.94
CA TRP A 82 -15.60 -1.36 2.83
C TRP A 82 -17.05 -1.74 3.06
N VAL A 83 -17.38 -2.24 4.24
CA VAL A 83 -18.78 -2.59 4.60
C VAL A 83 -19.67 -1.36 4.50
N LYS A 84 -19.24 -0.21 5.01
CA LYS A 84 -19.94 1.05 4.91
C LYS A 84 -20.16 1.48 3.45
N ALA A 85 -19.11 1.41 2.62
CA ALA A 85 -19.22 1.76 1.20
C ALA A 85 -20.21 0.83 0.46
N MET A 86 -20.21 -0.46 0.79
CA MET A 86 -21.20 -1.42 0.24
C MET A 86 -22.64 -1.10 0.69
N ASP A 87 -22.85 -0.73 1.94
CA ASP A 87 -24.17 -0.35 2.46
C ASP A 87 -24.71 0.92 1.78
N GLU A 88 -23.86 1.93 1.61
CA GLU A 88 -24.22 3.17 0.92
C GLU A 88 -24.56 2.92 -0.55
N ALA A 89 -23.76 2.09 -1.25
CA ALA A 89 -24.06 1.67 -2.61
C ALA A 89 -25.40 0.92 -2.69
N ALA A 90 -25.66 0.00 -1.76
CA ALA A 90 -26.89 -0.76 -1.69
C ALA A 90 -28.13 0.11 -1.39
N ALA A 91 -27.97 1.16 -0.56
CA ALA A 91 -29.05 2.10 -0.25
C ALA A 91 -29.57 2.81 -1.51
N GLU A 92 -28.69 3.14 -2.46
CA GLU A 92 -29.10 3.71 -3.75
C GLU A 92 -29.86 2.71 -4.61
N PHE A 93 -29.48 1.43 -4.59
CA PHE A 93 -30.23 0.37 -5.29
C PHE A 93 -31.61 0.15 -4.70
N LYS A 94 -31.78 0.21 -3.37
CA LYS A 94 -33.08 0.11 -2.71
C LYS A 94 -34.08 1.16 -3.18
N THR A 95 -33.64 2.36 -3.48
CA THR A 95 -34.51 3.44 -4.00
C THR A 95 -35.03 3.16 -5.40
N ARG A 96 -34.29 2.38 -6.21
CA ARG A 96 -34.66 2.05 -7.60
C ARG A 96 -35.47 0.77 -7.75
N TYR A 97 -35.18 -0.22 -6.91
CA TYR A 97 -35.77 -1.55 -7.00
C TYR A 97 -36.51 -1.86 -5.70
N LYS A 98 -37.83 -1.63 -5.71
CA LYS A 98 -38.71 -1.99 -4.59
C LYS A 98 -38.58 -3.49 -4.33
N GLY A 99 -38.20 -3.86 -3.11
CA GLY A 99 -37.98 -5.26 -2.72
C GLY A 99 -36.52 -5.74 -2.76
N TYR A 100 -35.57 -4.91 -3.21
CA TYR A 100 -34.17 -5.24 -3.08
C TYR A 100 -33.74 -5.12 -1.62
N ILE A 101 -33.26 -6.23 -1.05
CA ILE A 101 -32.70 -6.29 0.29
C ILE A 101 -31.22 -6.64 0.13
N PHE A 102 -30.37 -5.71 0.49
CA PHE A 102 -28.94 -5.97 0.65
C PHE A 102 -28.64 -6.16 2.14
N ASN A 103 -28.02 -7.27 2.47
CA ASN A 103 -27.54 -7.55 3.80
C ASN A 103 -26.03 -7.81 3.74
N PRO A 104 -25.18 -6.85 4.15
CA PRO A 104 -23.74 -7.02 4.12
C PRO A 104 -23.26 -8.13 5.06
N MET A 105 -24.09 -8.53 6.04
CA MET A 105 -23.84 -9.63 6.96
C MET A 105 -24.35 -10.98 6.46
N ALA A 106 -24.93 -11.05 5.25
CA ALA A 106 -25.27 -12.34 4.65
C ALA A 106 -23.98 -13.17 4.46
N ASP A 107 -24.04 -14.45 4.78
CA ASP A 107 -22.86 -15.34 4.80
C ASP A 107 -22.03 -15.27 3.52
N SER A 108 -22.68 -15.26 2.36
CA SER A 108 -22.01 -15.17 1.06
C SER A 108 -21.26 -13.83 0.85
N ILE A 109 -21.83 -12.73 1.34
CA ILE A 109 -21.21 -11.40 1.23
C ILE A 109 -20.08 -11.26 2.25
N ALA A 110 -20.32 -11.71 3.48
CA ALA A 110 -19.32 -11.70 4.54
C ALA A 110 -18.12 -12.59 4.17
N GLU A 111 -18.35 -13.75 3.57
CA GLU A 111 -17.32 -14.65 3.08
C GLU A 111 -16.55 -14.00 1.91
N TRP A 112 -17.25 -13.46 0.92
CA TRP A 112 -16.61 -12.77 -0.21
C TRP A 112 -15.73 -11.61 0.28
N THR A 113 -16.23 -10.80 1.22
CA THR A 113 -15.49 -9.66 1.76
C THR A 113 -14.26 -10.08 2.54
N ARG A 114 -14.37 -11.16 3.36
CA ARG A 114 -13.21 -11.74 4.06
C ARG A 114 -12.17 -12.27 3.09
N ASN A 115 -12.58 -13.01 2.06
CA ASN A 115 -11.67 -13.54 1.06
C ASN A 115 -10.98 -12.42 0.27
N ARG A 116 -11.71 -11.34 -0.03
CA ARG A 116 -11.13 -10.17 -0.70
C ARG A 116 -10.15 -9.42 0.19
N ALA A 117 -10.45 -9.27 1.49
CA ALA A 117 -9.54 -8.69 2.46
C ALA A 117 -8.27 -9.53 2.60
N ALA A 118 -8.40 -10.86 2.72
CA ALA A 118 -7.26 -11.76 2.79
C ALA A 118 -6.39 -11.68 1.53
N ALA A 119 -6.98 -11.69 0.34
CA ALA A 119 -6.26 -11.54 -0.92
C ALA A 119 -5.51 -10.19 -1.00
N PHE A 120 -6.16 -9.11 -0.56
CA PHE A 120 -5.53 -7.78 -0.51
C PHE A 120 -4.34 -7.74 0.46
N ILE A 121 -4.49 -8.34 1.66
CA ILE A 121 -3.41 -8.43 2.64
C ILE A 121 -2.21 -9.16 2.03
N THR A 122 -2.43 -10.33 1.46
CA THR A 122 -1.36 -11.14 0.85
C THR A 122 -0.68 -10.39 -0.28
N GLU A 123 -1.44 -9.84 -1.22
CA GLU A 123 -0.88 -9.13 -2.39
C GLU A 123 -0.03 -7.92 -1.99
N VAL A 124 -0.48 -7.15 -1.00
CA VAL A 124 0.27 -5.96 -0.54
C VAL A 124 1.51 -6.35 0.24
N THR A 125 1.42 -7.33 1.15
CA THR A 125 2.57 -7.78 1.94
C THR A 125 3.63 -8.43 1.07
N ASP A 126 3.25 -9.29 0.13
CA ASP A 126 4.18 -9.93 -0.80
C ASP A 126 4.92 -8.89 -1.66
N THR A 127 4.20 -7.91 -2.20
CA THR A 127 4.81 -6.83 -3.01
C THR A 127 5.81 -6.01 -2.20
N GLN A 128 5.51 -5.71 -0.94
CA GLN A 128 6.39 -4.93 -0.07
C GLN A 128 7.61 -5.74 0.36
N MET A 129 7.42 -7.03 0.69
CA MET A 129 8.52 -7.94 1.03
C MET A 129 9.45 -8.15 -0.15
N GLU A 130 8.91 -8.31 -1.35
CA GLU A 130 9.72 -8.40 -2.57
C GLU A 130 10.58 -7.15 -2.76
N GLY A 131 10.00 -5.96 -2.54
CA GLY A 131 10.72 -4.69 -2.61
C GLY A 131 11.85 -4.62 -1.59
N LEU A 132 11.57 -4.98 -0.35
CA LEU A 132 12.54 -4.94 0.74
C LEU A 132 13.68 -5.96 0.55
N ARG A 133 13.34 -7.21 0.18
CA ARG A 133 14.34 -8.24 -0.15
C ARG A 133 15.25 -7.81 -1.31
N ALA A 134 14.68 -7.21 -2.34
CA ALA A 134 15.45 -6.77 -3.50
C ALA A 134 16.50 -5.72 -3.14
N VAL A 135 16.17 -4.74 -2.27
CA VAL A 135 17.15 -3.73 -1.83
C VAL A 135 18.13 -4.25 -0.81
N ILE A 136 17.75 -5.18 0.08
CA ILE A 136 18.68 -5.86 0.99
C ILE A 136 19.70 -6.66 0.19
N ASN A 137 19.25 -7.49 -0.76
CA ASN A 137 20.12 -8.26 -1.64
C ASN A 137 21.08 -7.36 -2.45
N ARG A 138 20.60 -6.19 -2.87
CA ARG A 138 21.46 -5.21 -3.53
C ARG A 138 22.45 -4.60 -2.57
N ALA A 139 22.02 -4.25 -1.36
CA ALA A 139 22.89 -3.67 -0.33
C ALA A 139 24.04 -4.60 0.07
N VAL A 140 23.79 -5.91 0.17
CA VAL A 140 24.82 -6.93 0.46
C VAL A 140 25.92 -6.96 -0.61
N GLN A 141 25.62 -6.57 -1.85
CA GLN A 141 26.57 -6.54 -2.97
C GLN A 141 27.40 -5.23 -3.04
N LEU A 142 27.08 -4.24 -2.19
CA LEU A 142 27.78 -2.96 -2.19
C LEU A 142 29.00 -3.01 -1.24
N ASP A 143 30.17 -3.18 -1.82
CA ASP A 143 31.43 -3.16 -1.07
C ASP A 143 31.72 -1.76 -0.52
N GLY A 144 32.25 -1.71 0.70
CA GLY A 144 32.76 -0.47 1.32
C GLY A 144 31.70 0.41 1.99
N LEU A 145 30.41 0.07 1.93
CA LEU A 145 29.35 0.77 2.63
C LEU A 145 28.96 0.01 3.91
N GLY A 146 28.92 0.71 5.04
CA GLY A 146 28.57 0.10 6.32
C GLY A 146 27.09 -0.29 6.39
N ALA A 147 26.79 -1.44 7.03
CA ALA A 147 25.40 -1.93 7.19
C ALA A 147 24.49 -0.91 7.90
N ASP A 148 25.02 -0.12 8.82
CA ASP A 148 24.29 0.96 9.49
C ASP A 148 23.85 2.04 8.51
N ASN A 149 24.74 2.49 7.63
CA ASN A 149 24.46 3.50 6.62
C ASN A 149 23.44 3.02 5.61
N LEU A 150 23.56 1.78 5.15
CA LEU A 150 22.61 1.13 4.25
C LEU A 150 21.24 0.97 4.90
N ALA A 151 21.17 0.60 6.18
CA ALA A 151 19.91 0.52 6.91
C ALA A 151 19.17 1.87 6.98
N HIS A 152 19.91 2.98 7.14
CA HIS A 152 19.34 4.34 7.11
C HIS A 152 18.76 4.70 5.74
N VAL A 153 19.37 4.24 4.65
CA VAL A 153 18.88 4.46 3.28
C VAL A 153 17.67 3.58 2.97
N ILE A 154 17.68 2.32 3.41
CA ILE A 154 16.64 1.32 3.09
C ILE A 154 15.36 1.55 3.90
N ARG A 155 15.45 1.94 5.17
CA ARG A 155 14.26 2.11 6.02
C ARG A 155 13.17 3.01 5.41
N PRO A 156 13.47 4.17 4.82
CA PRO A 156 12.47 4.99 4.13
C PRO A 156 11.85 4.34 2.88
N MET A 157 12.43 3.25 2.36
CA MET A 157 11.90 2.54 1.19
C MET A 157 10.83 1.51 1.57
N VAL A 158 10.67 1.19 2.86
CA VAL A 158 9.64 0.28 3.34
C VAL A 158 8.27 0.75 2.87
N GLY A 159 7.50 -0.17 2.26
CA GLY A 159 6.20 0.14 1.67
C GLY A 159 6.26 0.61 0.21
N LEU A 160 7.42 0.83 -0.40
CA LEU A 160 7.56 1.05 -1.83
C LEU A 160 7.48 -0.29 -2.59
N THR A 161 7.10 -0.23 -3.87
CA THR A 161 7.20 -1.40 -4.75
C THR A 161 8.66 -1.76 -5.01
N ARG A 162 8.89 -2.99 -5.49
CA ARG A 162 10.22 -3.46 -5.89
C ARG A 162 10.94 -2.49 -6.82
N ASP A 163 10.26 -2.02 -7.87
CA ASP A 163 10.88 -1.14 -8.87
C ASP A 163 11.20 0.25 -8.29
N GLN A 164 10.32 0.79 -7.42
CA GLN A 164 10.56 2.05 -6.72
C GLN A 164 11.74 1.93 -5.75
N SER A 165 11.80 0.84 -5.00
CA SER A 165 12.87 0.56 -4.04
C SER A 165 14.22 0.41 -4.75
N LEU A 166 14.28 -0.36 -5.84
CA LEU A 166 15.49 -0.50 -6.66
C LEU A 166 15.89 0.79 -7.38
N ALA A 167 14.93 1.61 -7.81
CA ALA A 167 15.22 2.91 -8.39
C ALA A 167 15.86 3.86 -7.36
N ASN A 168 15.36 3.81 -6.11
CA ASN A 168 15.93 4.60 -5.03
C ASN A 168 17.34 4.14 -4.66
N MET A 169 17.55 2.82 -4.60
CA MET A 169 18.88 2.27 -4.33
C MET A 169 19.90 2.67 -5.42
N ARG A 170 19.55 2.55 -6.69
CA ARG A 170 20.35 3.03 -7.81
C ARG A 170 20.65 4.53 -7.73
N TYR A 171 19.68 5.32 -7.31
CA TYR A 171 19.89 6.75 -7.11
C TYR A 171 20.96 7.04 -6.04
N TYR A 172 20.94 6.30 -4.94
CA TYR A 172 21.96 6.37 -3.89
C TYR A 172 23.34 5.94 -4.40
N GLU A 173 23.42 4.80 -5.09
CA GLU A 173 24.66 4.28 -5.70
C GLU A 173 25.31 5.31 -6.65
N ASN A 174 24.52 5.83 -7.59
CA ASN A 174 25.00 6.84 -8.54
C ASN A 174 25.51 8.12 -7.85
N ALA A 175 24.86 8.52 -6.73
CA ALA A 175 25.33 9.67 -5.96
C ALA A 175 26.72 9.40 -5.33
N ILE A 176 26.93 8.21 -4.78
CA ILE A 176 28.25 7.78 -4.23
C ILE A 176 29.29 7.69 -5.35
N GLU A 177 28.97 7.03 -6.46
CA GLU A 177 29.88 6.88 -7.62
C GLU A 177 30.27 8.22 -8.24
N SER A 178 29.39 9.22 -8.19
CA SER A 178 29.70 10.59 -8.63
C SER A 178 30.61 11.36 -7.67
N GLY A 179 31.05 10.74 -6.57
CA GLY A 179 31.91 11.36 -5.56
C GLY A 179 31.20 12.22 -4.53
N MET A 180 29.85 12.08 -4.43
CA MET A 180 29.10 12.76 -3.38
C MET A 180 29.46 12.18 -2.01
N LYS A 181 29.58 13.05 -1.00
CA LYS A 181 29.78 12.59 0.38
C LYS A 181 28.60 11.71 0.82
N GLU A 182 28.89 10.59 1.46
CA GLU A 182 27.91 9.56 1.85
C GLU A 182 26.71 10.13 2.61
N VAL A 183 26.93 10.97 3.60
CA VAL A 183 25.83 11.62 4.37
C VAL A 183 24.89 12.40 3.45
N ARG A 184 25.42 13.11 2.46
CA ARG A 184 24.60 13.87 1.52
C ARG A 184 23.84 12.96 0.54
N ALA A 185 24.47 11.88 0.11
CA ALA A 185 23.84 10.87 -0.73
C ALA A 185 22.68 10.19 -0.01
N GLN A 186 22.86 9.86 1.29
CA GLN A 186 21.81 9.32 2.16
C GLN A 186 20.62 10.29 2.28
N GLU A 187 20.86 11.56 2.61
CA GLU A 187 19.79 12.58 2.71
C GLU A 187 18.99 12.71 1.41
N GLN A 188 19.66 12.65 0.28
CA GLN A 188 18.99 12.73 -1.03
C GLN A 188 18.18 11.48 -1.34
N ALA A 189 18.68 10.29 -1.03
CA ALA A 189 17.97 9.03 -1.20
C ALA A 189 16.71 8.97 -0.30
N ILE A 190 16.81 9.42 0.95
CA ILE A 190 15.69 9.54 1.88
C ILE A 190 14.60 10.45 1.30
N LYS A 191 14.98 11.65 0.84
CA LYS A 191 14.03 12.60 0.20
C LYS A 191 13.41 12.05 -1.08
N TYR A 192 14.16 11.21 -1.81
CA TYR A 192 13.63 10.56 -3.02
C TYR A 192 12.59 9.51 -2.66
N ALA A 193 12.83 8.67 -1.64
CA ALA A 193 11.86 7.70 -1.13
C ALA A 193 10.59 8.38 -0.62
N GLU A 194 10.73 9.44 0.19
CA GLU A 194 9.59 10.22 0.69
C GLU A 194 8.74 10.83 -0.43
N ARG A 195 9.36 11.30 -1.51
CA ARG A 195 8.63 11.78 -2.68
C ARG A 195 7.85 10.67 -3.35
N GLN A 196 8.43 9.49 -3.53
CA GLN A 196 7.73 8.35 -4.13
C GLN A 196 6.51 7.92 -3.31
N HIS A 197 6.57 8.00 -1.98
CA HIS A 197 5.40 7.76 -1.13
C HIS A 197 4.27 8.77 -1.31
N ARG A 198 4.55 10.02 -1.69
CA ARG A 198 3.52 11.06 -1.90
C ARG A 198 2.76 10.90 -3.22
N TYR A 199 3.33 10.21 -4.20
CA TYR A 199 2.71 10.00 -5.51
C TYR A 199 1.98 8.65 -5.63
N ARG A 200 1.73 8.00 -4.53
CA ARG A 200 0.91 6.80 -4.40
C ARG A 200 -0.49 7.17 -3.95
#